data_db2afecb71d7067eb17620db1eb58b85
#
_entry.id   db2afecb71d7067eb17620db1eb58b85
#
_cell.length_a   1.000
_cell.length_b   1.000
_cell.length_c   1.000
_cell.angle_alpha   90.00
_cell.angle_beta   90.00
_cell.angle_gamma   90.00
#
_symmetry.space_group_name_H-M   'P 1'
#
loop_
_entity.id
_entity.type
_entity.pdbx_description
1 polymer ?
#
loop_
_entity_poly.entity_id
_entity_poly.type
_entity_poly.pdbx_seq_one_letter_code
_entity_poly.pdbx_strand_id
1 'polypeptide(L)' 'MTLEQLQQSKQLFVSPADVAPILKCDPQCIRKQAQTNPSQLGFPVIVQGSRIRIPRIPFLRYIGIL' A
#
# COMPACT_ATOMS: atom_id res chain seq x y z
N MET A 1 -9.07 5.84 -1.07
CA MET A 1 -8.37 7.06 -0.60
C MET A 1 -7.66 7.69 -1.78
N THR A 2 -7.74 9.00 -1.94
CA THR A 2 -7.01 9.69 -2.99
C THR A 2 -5.56 9.90 -2.57
N LEU A 3 -4.69 10.24 -3.54
CA LEU A 3 -3.29 10.52 -3.25
C LEU A 3 -3.14 11.69 -2.27
N GLU A 4 -3.94 12.72 -2.46
CA GLU A 4 -3.92 13.88 -1.57
C GLU A 4 -4.31 13.50 -0.16
N GLN A 5 -5.36 12.71 0.00
CA GLN A 5 -5.77 12.21 1.31
C GLN A 5 -4.67 11.37 1.97
N LEU A 6 -3.98 10.57 1.17
CA LEU A 6 -2.89 9.74 1.67
C LEU A 6 -1.73 10.60 2.17
N GLN A 7 -1.38 11.64 1.42
CA GLN A 7 -0.31 12.55 1.82
C GLN A 7 -0.63 13.29 3.11
N GLN A 8 -1.88 13.67 3.32
CA GLN A 8 -2.31 14.42 4.49
C GLN A 8 -2.67 13.53 5.67
N SER A 9 -2.70 12.22 5.47
CA SER A 9 -3.04 11.28 6.53
C SER A 9 -1.96 11.27 7.61
N LYS A 10 -2.41 11.18 8.87
CA LYS A 10 -1.50 11.02 10.01
C LYS A 10 -1.29 9.55 10.36
N GLN A 11 -1.91 8.65 9.61
CA GLN A 11 -1.78 7.22 9.86
C GLN A 11 -0.40 6.74 9.39
N LEU A 12 0.20 5.89 10.21
CA LEU A 12 1.50 5.31 9.89
C LEU A 12 1.38 4.22 8.81
N PHE A 13 0.25 3.51 8.80
CA PHE A 13 -0.01 2.41 7.88
C PHE A 13 -1.32 2.64 7.15
N VAL A 14 -1.40 2.12 5.92
CA VAL A 14 -2.63 2.15 5.12
C VAL A 14 -2.93 0.74 4.64
N SER A 15 -4.16 0.53 4.18
CA SER A 15 -4.60 -0.79 3.70
C SER A 15 -4.44 -0.90 2.18
N PRO A 16 -4.48 -2.14 1.62
CA PRO A 16 -4.50 -2.29 0.17
C PRO A 16 -5.64 -1.54 -0.50
N ALA A 17 -6.81 -1.46 0.15
CA ALA A 17 -7.95 -0.72 -0.39
C ALA A 17 -7.66 0.78 -0.50
N ASP A 18 -6.79 1.30 0.35
CA ASP A 18 -6.42 2.72 0.32
C ASP A 18 -5.49 3.04 -0.85
N VAL A 19 -4.59 2.13 -1.21
CA VAL A 19 -3.58 2.39 -2.23
C VAL A 19 -4.00 1.90 -3.62
N ALA A 20 -4.94 0.98 -3.70
CA ALA A 20 -5.37 0.42 -4.97
C ALA A 20 -5.86 1.48 -5.97
N PRO A 21 -6.69 2.45 -5.57
CA PRO A 21 -7.11 3.50 -6.51
C PRO A 21 -5.93 4.33 -7.03
N ILE A 22 -4.92 4.54 -6.21
CA ILE A 22 -3.73 5.30 -6.59
C ILE A 22 -2.94 4.54 -7.64
N LEU A 23 -2.79 3.22 -7.44
CA LEU A 23 -2.07 2.35 -8.37
C LEU A 23 -2.94 1.90 -9.55
N LYS A 24 -4.24 2.24 -9.54
CA LYS A 24 -5.21 1.86 -10.56
C LYS A 24 -5.28 0.35 -10.75
N CYS A 25 -5.32 -0.38 -9.64
CA CYS A 25 -5.42 -1.83 -9.65
C CYS A 25 -6.45 -2.29 -8.61
N ASP A 26 -6.75 -3.60 -8.64
CA ASP A 26 -7.69 -4.20 -7.70
C ASP A 26 -7.01 -4.43 -6.35
N PRO A 27 -7.66 -4.09 -5.22
CA PRO A 27 -7.09 -4.39 -3.90
C PRO A 27 -6.74 -5.87 -3.70
N GLN A 28 -7.50 -6.77 -4.33
CA GLN A 28 -7.21 -8.21 -4.24
C GLN A 28 -5.88 -8.57 -4.88
N CYS A 29 -5.49 -7.89 -5.96
CA CYS A 29 -4.19 -8.12 -6.57
C CYS A 29 -3.05 -7.76 -5.60
N ILE A 30 -3.22 -6.66 -4.88
CA ILE A 30 -2.22 -6.23 -3.91
C ILE A 30 -2.13 -7.23 -2.77
N ARG A 31 -3.28 -7.68 -2.25
CA ARG A 31 -3.31 -8.67 -1.17
C ARG A 31 -2.67 -9.98 -1.59
N LYS A 32 -3.01 -10.44 -2.78
CA LYS A 32 -2.46 -11.70 -3.28
C LYS A 32 -0.95 -11.62 -3.44
N GLN A 33 -0.44 -10.55 -4.03
CA GLN A 33 1.00 -10.38 -4.19
C GLN A 33 1.70 -10.23 -2.85
N ALA A 34 1.10 -9.53 -1.90
CA ALA A 34 1.69 -9.36 -0.57
C ALA A 34 1.83 -10.70 0.16
N GLN A 35 0.91 -11.63 -0.07
CA GLN A 35 0.95 -12.93 0.58
C GLN A 35 1.83 -13.94 -0.14
N THR A 36 1.94 -13.83 -1.47
CA THR A 36 2.68 -14.81 -2.27
C THR A 36 4.07 -14.32 -2.68
N ASN A 37 4.18 -13.05 -3.05
CA ASN A 37 5.44 -12.51 -3.55
C ASN A 37 5.54 -11.01 -3.25
N PRO A 38 5.71 -10.64 -1.96
CA PRO A 38 5.71 -9.22 -1.57
C PRO A 38 6.82 -8.41 -2.21
N SER A 39 7.93 -9.03 -2.60
CA SER A 39 9.03 -8.31 -3.22
C SER A 39 8.67 -7.70 -4.58
N GLN A 40 7.64 -8.23 -5.26
CA GLN A 40 7.22 -7.71 -6.55
C GLN A 40 6.39 -6.45 -6.44
N LEU A 41 5.92 -6.10 -5.24
CA LEU A 41 5.15 -4.88 -5.05
C LEU A 41 5.99 -3.61 -5.19
N GLY A 42 7.29 -3.70 -4.96
CA GLY A 42 8.18 -2.55 -5.06
C GLY A 42 8.19 -1.66 -3.83
N PHE A 43 7.33 -1.92 -2.86
CA PHE A 43 7.30 -1.19 -1.59
C PHE A 43 7.11 -2.19 -0.45
N PRO A 44 7.57 -1.87 0.76
CA PRO A 44 7.44 -2.81 1.88
C PRO A 44 5.99 -2.99 2.30
N VAL A 45 5.65 -4.19 2.72
CA VAL A 45 4.34 -4.52 3.27
C VAL A 45 4.53 -5.37 4.52
N ILE A 46 3.57 -5.28 5.43
CA ILE A 46 3.55 -6.08 6.64
C ILE A 46 2.31 -6.98 6.58
N VAL A 47 2.53 -8.29 6.60
CA VAL A 47 1.45 -9.27 6.57
C VAL A 47 1.30 -9.85 7.97
N GLN A 48 0.12 -9.66 8.56
CA GLN A 48 -0.21 -10.20 9.87
C GLN A 48 -1.49 -11.03 9.74
N GLY A 49 -1.33 -12.34 9.59
CA GLY A 49 -2.46 -13.24 9.36
C GLY A 49 -3.17 -12.88 8.07
N SER A 50 -4.45 -12.52 8.16
CA SER A 50 -5.25 -12.10 7.00
C SER A 50 -5.18 -10.60 6.75
N ARG A 51 -4.48 -9.85 7.60
CA ARG A 51 -4.38 -8.39 7.47
C ARG A 51 -3.08 -7.99 6.82
N ILE A 52 -3.17 -7.04 5.90
CA ILE A 52 -2.02 -6.49 5.21
C ILE A 52 -1.94 -5.01 5.51
N ARG A 53 -0.79 -4.57 6.00
CA ARG A 53 -0.54 -3.17 6.31
C ARG A 53 0.59 -2.65 5.45
N ILE A 54 0.40 -1.48 4.89
CA ILE A 54 1.38 -0.85 4.02
C ILE A 54 1.89 0.41 4.71
N PRO A 55 3.21 0.48 5.03
CA PRO A 55 3.76 1.70 5.60
C PRO A 55 3.55 2.86 4.62
N ARG A 56 2.94 3.94 5.09
CA ARG A 56 2.56 5.06 4.23
C ARG A 56 3.78 5.77 3.63
N ILE A 57 4.78 6.05 4.43
CA ILE A 57 5.95 6.82 3.97
C ILE A 57 6.74 6.07 2.91
N PRO A 58 7.10 4.78 3.09
CA PRO A 58 7.78 4.04 2.02
C PRO A 58 6.95 3.91 0.75
N PHE A 59 5.62 3.80 0.88
CA PHE A 59 4.74 3.76 -0.28
C PHE A 59 4.79 5.09 -1.05
N LEU A 60 4.76 6.22 -0.34
CA LEU A 60 4.83 7.52 -0.98
C LEU A 60 6.18 7.73 -1.69
N ARG A 61 7.25 7.20 -1.13
CA ARG A 61 8.57 7.22 -1.80
C ARG A 61 8.56 6.37 -3.06
N TYR A 62 7.90 5.24 -3.01
CA TYR A 62 7.81 4.35 -4.17
C TYR A 62 7.14 5.05 -5.36
N ILE A 63 6.07 5.79 -5.11
CA ILE A 63 5.35 6.49 -6.19
C ILE A 63 5.97 7.85 -6.54
N GLY A 64 7.05 8.24 -5.87
CA GLY A 64 7.81 9.44 -6.24
C GLY A 64 7.33 10.73 -5.60
N ILE A 65 6.48 10.67 -4.57
CA ILE A 65 5.97 11.88 -3.90
C ILE A 65 6.97 12.40 -2.85
N LEU A 66 7.68 11.48 -2.20
CA LEU A 66 8.67 11.84 -1.17
C LEU A 66 10.09 11.58 -1.64
#